data_a1aac34328018b5a69ba25514db2c728
#
_entry.id   a1aac34328018b5a69ba25514db2c728
#
_cell.length_a   1.000
_cell.length_b   1.000
_cell.length_c   1.000
_cell.angle_alpha   90.00
_cell.angle_beta   90.00
_cell.angle_gamma   90.00
#
_symmetry.space_group_name_H-M   'P 1'
#
loop_
_entity.id
_entity.type
_entity.pdbx_description
1 polymer ?
#
loop_
_entity_poly.entity_id
_entity_poly.type
_entity_poly.pdbx_seq_one_letter_code
_entity_poly.pdbx_strand_id
1 'polypeptide(L)'
;QSQDAPSQDARLRDERKLAAWQRRLVASPWAKRRPAWAERQLVVDMPQLGTIVNGKLDAVFFGGLDETDETKRYTVVDWKTGVKPRKPDEIKEKLAQLDLYRLLLAAMEGVPLDAIDACLYYVSEPHEADRELDALDKTEEEILAELSYGIPQQSDND
;
A
#
# COMPACT_ATOMS: atom_id res chain seq x y z
N GLN A 1 -20.61 28.52 -13.33
CA GLN A 1 -19.72 28.01 -14.37
C GLN A 1 -20.06 26.56 -14.66
N SER A 2 -20.54 26.32 -15.86
CA SER A 2 -20.76 24.95 -16.31
C SER A 2 -19.41 24.27 -16.55
N GLN A 3 -19.14 23.20 -15.82
CA GLN A 3 -18.03 22.33 -16.16
C GLN A 3 -18.45 21.54 -17.40
N ASP A 4 -17.67 21.66 -18.47
CA ASP A 4 -17.93 20.89 -19.67
C ASP A 4 -17.80 19.40 -19.36
N ALA A 5 -18.81 18.61 -19.75
CA ALA A 5 -18.73 17.16 -19.65
C ALA A 5 -17.57 16.63 -20.50
N PRO A 6 -16.86 15.59 -20.07
CA PRO A 6 -15.81 15.00 -20.89
C PRO A 6 -16.37 14.51 -22.22
N SER A 7 -15.56 14.59 -23.28
CA SER A 7 -15.95 14.10 -24.59
C SER A 7 -16.23 12.59 -24.54
N GLN A 8 -17.02 12.10 -25.51
CA GLN A 8 -17.29 10.67 -25.62
C GLN A 8 -15.99 9.85 -25.77
N ASP A 9 -15.02 10.36 -26.52
CA ASP A 9 -13.72 9.71 -26.70
C ASP A 9 -12.92 9.65 -25.40
N ALA A 10 -12.98 10.71 -24.58
CA ALA A 10 -12.32 10.72 -23.27
C ALA A 10 -12.97 9.70 -22.32
N ARG A 11 -14.30 9.58 -22.33
CA ARG A 11 -15.02 8.58 -21.52
C ARG A 11 -14.67 7.16 -21.94
N LEU A 12 -14.58 6.89 -23.24
CA LEU A 12 -14.19 5.56 -23.74
C LEU A 12 -12.76 5.21 -23.35
N ARG A 13 -11.84 6.17 -23.38
CA ARG A 13 -10.47 5.95 -22.92
C ARG A 13 -10.41 5.62 -21.44
N ASP A 14 -11.15 6.35 -20.61
CA ASP A 14 -11.23 6.11 -19.18
C ASP A 14 -11.84 4.74 -18.87
N GLU A 15 -12.89 4.35 -19.57
CA GLU A 15 -13.51 3.04 -19.41
C GLU A 15 -12.56 1.91 -19.78
N ARG A 16 -11.79 2.04 -20.86
CA ARG A 16 -10.76 1.07 -21.27
C ARG A 16 -9.66 0.96 -20.24
N LYS A 17 -9.24 2.09 -19.68
CA LYS A 17 -8.21 2.16 -18.65
C LYS A 17 -8.66 1.44 -17.37
N LEU A 18 -9.86 1.72 -16.91
CA LEU A 18 -10.45 1.06 -15.75
C LEU A 18 -10.61 -0.44 -15.98
N ALA A 19 -11.05 -0.85 -17.16
CA ALA A 19 -11.18 -2.26 -17.52
C ALA A 19 -9.82 -2.95 -17.53
N ALA A 20 -8.78 -2.29 -18.02
CA ALA A 20 -7.41 -2.81 -17.99
C ALA A 20 -6.91 -2.99 -16.55
N TRP A 21 -7.14 -2.01 -15.68
CA TRP A 21 -6.75 -2.10 -14.28
C TRP A 21 -7.48 -3.22 -13.55
N GLN A 22 -8.77 -3.39 -13.78
CA GLN A 22 -9.56 -4.48 -13.21
C GLN A 22 -9.03 -5.84 -13.65
N ARG A 23 -8.72 -6.00 -14.94
CA ARG A 23 -8.14 -7.26 -15.46
C ARG A 23 -6.79 -7.57 -14.79
N ARG A 24 -5.94 -6.54 -14.63
CA ARG A 24 -4.64 -6.70 -13.98
C ARG A 24 -4.77 -7.08 -12.52
N LEU A 25 -5.73 -6.49 -11.81
CA LEU A 25 -5.99 -6.81 -10.41
C LEU A 25 -6.49 -8.25 -10.25
N VAL A 26 -7.44 -8.68 -11.09
CA VAL A 26 -7.97 -10.05 -11.09
C VAL A 26 -6.90 -11.07 -11.47
N ALA A 27 -5.98 -10.69 -12.37
CA ALA A 27 -4.87 -11.55 -12.78
C ALA A 27 -3.68 -11.51 -11.82
N SER A 28 -3.70 -10.63 -10.82
CA SER A 28 -2.60 -10.50 -9.87
C SER A 28 -2.48 -11.71 -8.95
N PRO A 29 -1.28 -11.96 -8.39
CA PRO A 29 -1.12 -13.02 -7.39
C PRO A 29 -2.06 -12.86 -6.20
N TRP A 30 -2.43 -11.64 -5.86
CA TRP A 30 -3.27 -11.29 -4.72
C TRP A 30 -4.72 -11.76 -4.86
N ALA A 31 -5.24 -11.86 -6.09
CA ALA A 31 -6.62 -12.27 -6.34
C ALA A 31 -6.92 -13.69 -5.88
N LYS A 32 -5.90 -14.55 -5.82
CA LYS A 32 -6.05 -15.96 -5.40
C LYS A 32 -5.70 -16.18 -3.93
N ARG A 33 -5.25 -15.15 -3.25
CA ARG A 33 -4.81 -15.26 -1.86
C ARG A 33 -5.96 -14.98 -0.91
N ARG A 34 -5.86 -15.54 0.29
CA ARG A 34 -6.86 -15.36 1.34
C ARG A 34 -6.69 -13.99 2.01
N PRO A 35 -7.68 -13.08 1.90
CA PRO A 35 -7.62 -11.80 2.59
C PRO A 35 -7.91 -11.98 4.08
N ALA A 36 -7.18 -11.25 4.91
CA ALA A 36 -7.53 -11.06 6.31
C ALA A 36 -8.56 -9.93 6.43
N TRP A 37 -8.34 -8.82 5.73
CA TRP A 37 -9.27 -7.68 5.63
C TRP A 37 -9.19 -7.10 4.21
N ALA A 38 -10.39 -6.79 3.66
CA ALA A 38 -10.47 -6.11 2.35
C ALA A 38 -10.22 -4.61 2.47
N GLU A 39 -10.59 -4.02 3.60
CA GLU A 39 -10.35 -2.63 3.95
C GLU A 39 -10.35 -2.52 5.46
N ARG A 40 -9.41 -1.78 6.02
CA ARG A 40 -9.35 -1.63 7.47
C ARG A 40 -8.83 -0.25 7.85
N GLN A 41 -9.60 0.45 8.69
CA GLN A 41 -9.12 1.67 9.32
C GLN A 41 -8.45 1.33 10.65
N LEU A 42 -7.31 1.95 10.89
CA LEU A 42 -6.55 1.81 12.12
C LEU A 42 -6.44 3.16 12.81
N VAL A 43 -6.66 3.15 14.12
CA VAL A 43 -6.41 4.31 14.99
C VAL A 43 -5.53 3.81 16.12
N VAL A 44 -4.30 4.27 16.17
CA VAL A 44 -3.31 3.77 17.12
C VAL A 44 -2.70 4.94 17.88
N ASP A 45 -2.74 4.85 19.22
CA ASP A 45 -1.98 5.76 20.06
C ASP A 45 -0.51 5.36 20.01
N MET A 46 0.31 6.27 19.53
CA MET A 46 1.75 6.05 19.40
C MET A 46 2.51 7.07 20.26
N PRO A 47 2.70 6.75 21.55
CA PRO A 47 3.43 7.64 22.47
C PRO A 47 4.82 7.99 21.95
N GLN A 48 5.48 7.08 21.25
CA GLN A 48 6.80 7.28 20.66
C GLN A 48 6.82 8.44 19.64
N LEU A 49 5.67 8.72 19.00
CA LEU A 49 5.50 9.82 18.08
C LEU A 49 4.73 10.99 18.70
N GLY A 50 4.32 10.85 19.95
CA GLY A 50 3.58 11.89 20.69
C GLY A 50 2.17 12.17 20.17
N THR A 51 1.57 11.23 19.44
CA THR A 51 0.27 11.45 18.82
C THR A 51 -0.50 10.16 18.56
N ILE A 52 -1.79 10.33 18.28
CA ILE A 52 -2.62 9.27 17.73
C ILE A 52 -2.48 9.28 16.22
N VAL A 53 -2.19 8.13 15.63
CA VAL A 53 -2.01 7.97 14.19
C VAL A 53 -3.18 7.21 13.60
N ASN A 54 -3.74 7.77 12.52
CA ASN A 54 -4.80 7.14 11.74
C ASN A 54 -4.21 6.59 10.45
N GLY A 55 -4.64 5.41 10.05
CA GLY A 55 -4.28 4.81 8.78
C GLY A 55 -5.45 4.05 8.18
N LYS A 56 -5.50 3.98 6.87
CA LYS A 56 -6.47 3.17 6.13
C LYS A 56 -5.71 2.18 5.27
N LEU A 57 -5.90 0.90 5.55
CA LEU A 57 -5.29 -0.18 4.79
C LEU A 57 -6.26 -0.64 3.70
N ASP A 58 -5.80 -0.68 2.45
CA ASP A 58 -6.64 -1.11 1.33
C ASP A 58 -6.95 -2.60 1.40
N ALA A 59 -5.92 -3.40 1.65
CA ALA A 59 -6.08 -4.83 1.80
C ALA A 59 -4.97 -5.40 2.69
N VAL A 60 -5.31 -6.43 3.44
CA VAL A 60 -4.35 -7.20 4.23
C VAL A 60 -4.59 -8.66 3.94
N PHE A 61 -3.54 -9.38 3.58
CA PHE A 61 -3.59 -10.80 3.28
C PHE A 61 -2.86 -11.59 4.36
N PHE A 62 -3.28 -12.83 4.57
CA PHE A 62 -2.54 -13.76 5.40
C PHE A 62 -1.23 -14.17 4.72
N GLY A 63 -0.17 -14.33 5.51
CA GLY A 63 1.15 -14.72 5.02
C GLY A 63 1.98 -13.57 4.52
N GLY A 64 3.18 -13.87 4.03
CA GLY A 64 4.14 -12.90 3.53
C GLY A 64 4.03 -12.64 2.03
N LEU A 65 4.88 -11.78 1.52
CA LEU A 65 5.08 -11.61 0.08
C LEU A 65 5.44 -12.95 -0.56
N ASP A 66 6.31 -13.69 0.10
CA ASP A 66 6.57 -15.09 -0.19
C ASP A 66 5.64 -15.96 0.67
N GLU A 67 4.69 -16.65 0.02
CA GLU A 67 3.71 -17.49 0.71
C GLU A 67 4.35 -18.66 1.47
N THR A 68 5.57 -19.04 1.12
CA THR A 68 6.29 -20.13 1.78
C THR A 68 7.00 -19.70 3.05
N ASP A 69 7.09 -18.40 3.32
CA ASP A 69 7.73 -17.86 4.51
C ASP A 69 6.77 -17.91 5.70
N GLU A 70 6.90 -18.93 6.52
CA GLU A 70 6.04 -19.17 7.68
C GLU A 70 6.27 -18.17 8.83
N THR A 71 7.33 -17.36 8.77
CA THR A 71 7.59 -16.32 9.77
C THR A 71 6.68 -15.10 9.59
N LYS A 72 6.06 -14.96 8.44
CA LYS A 72 5.19 -13.82 8.11
C LYS A 72 3.73 -14.13 8.42
N ARG A 73 3.08 -13.20 9.13
CA ARG A 73 1.67 -13.33 9.51
C ARG A 73 0.76 -12.62 8.53
N TYR A 74 1.15 -11.44 8.08
CA TYR A 74 0.34 -10.57 7.22
C TYR A 74 1.17 -9.88 6.17
N THR A 75 0.52 -9.55 5.06
CA THR A 75 1.05 -8.63 4.06
C THR A 75 0.04 -7.52 3.81
N VAL A 76 0.46 -6.28 3.99
CA VAL A 76 -0.33 -5.10 3.63
C VAL A 76 -0.12 -4.83 2.15
N VAL A 77 -1.21 -4.71 1.40
CA VAL A 77 -1.16 -4.33 -0.02
C VAL A 77 -1.93 -3.03 -0.21
N ASP A 78 -1.25 -2.05 -0.78
CA ASP A 78 -1.85 -0.76 -1.09
C ASP A 78 -1.95 -0.63 -2.61
N TRP A 79 -3.19 -0.55 -3.11
CA TRP A 79 -3.46 -0.46 -4.54
C TRP A 79 -3.20 0.95 -5.04
N LYS A 80 -2.40 1.06 -6.11
CA LYS A 80 -2.04 2.35 -6.70
C LYS A 80 -2.44 2.42 -8.17
N THR A 81 -3.02 3.55 -8.55
CA THR A 81 -3.43 3.84 -9.92
C THR A 81 -2.56 4.91 -10.59
N GLY A 82 -1.76 5.63 -9.79
CA GLY A 82 -0.82 6.63 -10.29
C GLY A 82 0.41 6.01 -10.94
N VAL A 83 1.33 6.87 -11.36
CA VAL A 83 2.58 6.44 -11.98
C VAL A 83 3.52 5.90 -10.92
N LYS A 84 4.09 4.73 -11.18
CA LYS A 84 5.08 4.13 -10.28
C LYS A 84 6.33 5.02 -10.22
N PRO A 85 6.80 5.39 -9.02
CA PRO A 85 7.98 6.24 -8.89
C PRO A 85 9.23 5.51 -9.36
N ARG A 86 10.14 6.26 -9.99
CA ARG A 86 11.41 5.74 -10.50
C ARG A 86 12.62 6.42 -9.85
N LYS A 87 12.44 7.65 -9.36
CA LYS A 87 13.51 8.37 -8.68
C LYS A 87 13.65 7.89 -7.23
N PRO A 88 14.88 7.76 -6.72
CA PRO A 88 15.10 7.26 -5.36
C PRO A 88 14.34 8.03 -4.27
N ASP A 89 14.27 9.35 -4.37
CA ASP A 89 13.57 10.18 -3.38
C ASP A 89 12.06 9.94 -3.39
N GLU A 90 11.47 9.78 -4.58
CA GLU A 90 10.05 9.49 -4.73
C GLU A 90 9.72 8.08 -4.21
N ILE A 91 10.58 7.12 -4.48
CA ILE A 91 10.45 5.75 -3.98
C ILE A 91 10.49 5.75 -2.46
N LYS A 92 11.44 6.46 -1.87
CA LYS A 92 11.58 6.58 -0.42
C LYS A 92 10.32 7.16 0.23
N GLU A 93 9.74 8.20 -0.37
CA GLU A 93 8.52 8.83 0.11
C GLU A 93 7.33 7.86 0.09
N LYS A 94 7.18 7.10 -1.00
CA LYS A 94 6.11 6.10 -1.11
C LYS A 94 6.30 4.96 -0.12
N LEU A 95 7.51 4.48 0.07
CA LEU A 95 7.79 3.41 1.01
C LEU A 95 7.61 3.83 2.46
N ALA A 96 7.79 5.11 2.79
CA ALA A 96 7.54 5.61 4.13
C ALA A 96 6.08 5.38 4.58
N GLN A 97 5.13 5.47 3.66
CA GLN A 97 3.74 5.16 3.94
C GLN A 97 3.54 3.68 4.30
N LEU A 98 4.21 2.79 3.59
CA LEU A 98 4.17 1.35 3.90
C LEU A 98 4.79 1.05 5.26
N ASP A 99 5.89 1.70 5.58
CA ASP A 99 6.56 1.53 6.88
C ASP A 99 5.60 1.89 8.02
N LEU A 100 4.87 2.99 7.86
CA LEU A 100 3.85 3.40 8.83
C LEU A 100 2.75 2.36 8.95
N TYR A 101 2.25 1.83 7.84
CA TYR A 101 1.19 0.83 7.84
C TYR A 101 1.62 -0.47 8.52
N ARG A 102 2.84 -0.92 8.28
CA ARG A 102 3.40 -2.09 8.96
C ARG A 102 3.43 -1.87 10.47
N LEU A 103 3.90 -0.70 10.89
CA LEU A 103 4.00 -0.35 12.30
C LEU A 103 2.62 -0.32 12.97
N LEU A 104 1.63 0.30 12.31
CA LEU A 104 0.27 0.37 12.83
C LEU A 104 -0.37 -1.02 12.96
N LEU A 105 -0.23 -1.84 11.95
CA LEU A 105 -0.81 -3.19 11.96
C LEU A 105 -0.14 -4.07 13.02
N ALA A 106 1.18 -3.99 13.15
CA ALA A 106 1.92 -4.71 14.17
C ALA A 106 1.42 -4.34 15.59
N ALA A 107 1.23 -3.05 15.84
CA ALA A 107 0.72 -2.57 17.13
C ALA A 107 -0.70 -3.06 17.40
N MET A 108 -1.59 -2.98 16.41
CA MET A 108 -2.98 -3.41 16.55
C MET A 108 -3.14 -4.91 16.75
N GLU A 109 -2.37 -5.70 16.04
CA GLU A 109 -2.47 -7.16 16.10
C GLU A 109 -1.57 -7.78 17.18
N GLY A 110 -0.70 -6.98 17.81
CA GLY A 110 0.21 -7.49 18.83
C GLY A 110 1.22 -8.49 18.27
N VAL A 111 1.69 -8.29 17.04
CA VAL A 111 2.68 -9.13 16.40
C VAL A 111 3.97 -8.35 16.17
N PRO A 112 5.13 -9.03 16.05
CA PRO A 112 6.38 -8.34 15.73
C PRO A 112 6.31 -7.67 14.36
N LEU A 113 7.00 -6.55 14.20
CA LEU A 113 7.05 -5.81 12.94
C LEU A 113 7.59 -6.68 11.80
N ASP A 114 8.59 -7.52 12.08
CA ASP A 114 9.18 -8.40 11.08
C ASP A 114 8.25 -9.54 10.63
N ALA A 115 7.12 -9.73 11.30
CA ALA A 115 6.09 -10.66 10.86
C ALA A 115 5.13 -10.06 9.82
N ILE A 116 5.33 -8.80 9.44
CA ILE A 116 4.46 -8.08 8.50
C ILE A 116 5.27 -7.60 7.30
N ASP A 117 4.89 -8.09 6.13
CA ASP A 117 5.35 -7.57 4.84
C ASP A 117 4.38 -6.51 4.33
N ALA A 118 4.83 -5.72 3.37
CA ALA A 118 3.97 -4.74 2.72
C ALA A 118 4.47 -4.43 1.32
N CYS A 119 3.54 -4.09 0.44
CA CYS A 119 3.87 -3.63 -0.90
C CYS A 119 2.86 -2.62 -1.42
N LEU A 120 3.34 -1.79 -2.33
CA LEU A 120 2.50 -1.00 -3.22
C LEU A 120 2.30 -1.81 -4.50
N TYR A 121 1.07 -1.87 -5.00
CA TYR A 121 0.77 -2.59 -6.23
C TYR A 121 0.20 -1.61 -7.25
N TYR A 122 0.98 -1.34 -8.31
CA TYR A 122 0.67 -0.37 -9.34
C TYR A 122 -0.05 -1.03 -10.50
N VAL A 123 -1.38 -0.97 -10.50
CA VAL A 123 -2.19 -1.52 -11.60
C VAL A 123 -2.04 -0.72 -12.90
N SER A 124 -1.48 0.48 -12.81
CA SER A 124 -1.15 1.33 -13.96
C SER A 124 0.00 0.76 -14.81
N GLU A 125 0.87 -0.07 -14.21
CA GLU A 125 1.99 -0.67 -14.94
C GLU A 125 1.51 -1.83 -15.81
N PRO A 126 1.82 -1.81 -17.13
CA PRO A 126 1.34 -2.85 -18.04
C PRO A 126 2.02 -4.21 -17.83
N HIS A 127 3.26 -4.23 -17.34
CA HIS A 127 4.01 -5.47 -17.11
C HIS A 127 3.89 -5.91 -15.66
N GLU A 128 3.51 -7.17 -15.46
CA GLU A 128 3.30 -7.72 -14.11
C GLU A 128 4.54 -7.58 -13.22
N ALA A 129 5.72 -7.83 -13.78
CA ALA A 129 6.98 -7.73 -13.03
C ALA A 129 7.27 -6.33 -12.48
N ASP A 130 6.66 -5.30 -13.05
CA ASP A 130 6.90 -3.91 -12.66
C ASP A 130 5.84 -3.37 -11.69
N ARG A 131 4.78 -4.13 -11.40
CA ARG A 131 3.64 -3.64 -10.60
C ARG A 131 3.91 -3.54 -9.13
N GLU A 132 4.77 -4.38 -8.58
CA GLU A 132 4.99 -4.47 -7.15
C GLU A 132 6.20 -3.65 -6.72
N LEU A 133 6.03 -2.86 -5.66
CA LEU A 133 7.10 -2.14 -4.99
C LEU A 133 7.04 -2.50 -3.51
N ASP A 134 8.02 -3.28 -3.04
CA ASP A 134 8.01 -3.86 -1.71
C ASP A 134 8.61 -2.91 -0.67
N ALA A 135 8.05 -2.94 0.54
CA ALA A 135 8.66 -2.29 1.68
C ALA A 135 10.02 -2.90 1.97
N LEU A 136 10.95 -2.06 2.41
CA LEU A 136 12.27 -2.50 2.82
C LEU A 136 12.19 -3.18 4.20
N ASP A 137 13.15 -4.05 4.45
CA ASP A 137 13.28 -4.74 5.73
C ASP A 137 13.93 -3.79 6.75
N LYS A 138 13.09 -3.00 7.41
CA LYS A 138 13.52 -2.02 8.41
C LYS A 138 13.09 -2.45 9.81
N THR A 139 13.89 -2.10 10.80
CA THR A 139 13.53 -2.29 12.20
C THR A 139 12.52 -1.23 12.65
N GLU A 140 11.82 -1.51 13.74
CA GLU A 140 10.91 -0.53 14.36
C GLU A 140 11.66 0.76 14.72
N GLU A 141 12.87 0.65 15.25
CA GLU A 141 13.69 1.81 15.62
C GLU A 141 14.02 2.69 14.42
N GLU A 142 14.37 2.08 13.30
CA GLU A 142 14.66 2.81 12.05
C GLU A 142 13.41 3.55 11.55
N ILE A 143 12.26 2.89 11.57
CA ILE A 143 10.99 3.50 11.13
C ILE A 143 10.61 4.66 12.06
N LEU A 144 10.66 4.46 13.37
CA LEU A 144 10.32 5.50 14.34
C LEU A 144 11.24 6.72 14.20
N ALA A 145 12.53 6.49 13.97
CA ALA A 145 13.48 7.58 13.74
C ALA A 145 13.13 8.39 12.49
N GLU A 146 12.76 7.73 11.41
CA GLU A 146 12.35 8.41 10.17
C GLU A 146 11.03 9.17 10.34
N LEU A 147 10.05 8.58 11.03
CA LEU A 147 8.75 9.20 11.26
C LEU A 147 8.81 10.38 12.23
N SER A 148 9.85 10.47 13.04
CA SER A 148 10.03 11.65 13.92
C SER A 148 10.23 12.95 13.15
N TYR A 149 10.64 12.89 11.88
CA TYR A 149 10.74 14.04 10.99
C TYR A 149 9.42 14.44 10.34
N GLY A 150 8.41 13.57 10.40
CA GLY A 150 7.09 13.84 9.85
C GLY A 150 6.36 12.55 9.50
N ILE A 151 5.05 12.51 9.81
CA ILE A 151 4.21 11.36 9.49
C ILE A 151 3.74 11.48 8.05
N PRO A 152 3.95 10.44 7.20
CA PRO A 152 3.46 10.46 5.82
C PRO A 152 1.95 10.66 5.77
N GLN A 153 1.50 11.53 4.87
CA GLN A 153 0.08 11.72 4.65
C GLN A 153 -0.41 10.70 3.63
N GLN A 154 -1.55 10.10 3.93
CA GLN A 154 -2.20 9.17 3.02
C GLN A 154 -2.75 9.94 1.83
N SER A 155 -2.42 9.48 0.63
CA SER A 155 -2.93 10.03 -0.62
C SER A 155 -3.82 9.00 -1.30
N ASP A 156 -5.05 9.39 -1.61
CA ASP A 156 -6.03 8.49 -2.25
C ASP A 156 -5.80 8.33 -3.76
N ASN A 157 -4.93 9.14 -4.36
CA ASN A 157 -4.76 9.22 -5.81
C ASN A 157 -3.38 8.80 -6.32
N ASP A 158 -2.58 8.18 -5.51
CA ASP A 158 -1.24 7.77 -5.93
C ASP A 158 -1.21 6.48 -6.74
#